data_ca82cfcec9b6069d2590b5c38368e7cd
#
_entry.id   ca82cfcec9b6069d2590b5c38368e7cd
#
_cell.length_a   1.000
_cell.length_b   1.000
_cell.length_c   1.000
_cell.angle_alpha   90.00
_cell.angle_beta   90.00
_cell.angle_gamma   90.00
#
_symmetry.space_group_name_H-M   'P 1'
#
loop_
_entity.id
_entity.type
_entity.pdbx_description
1 polymer ?
#
loop_
_entity_poly.entity_id
_entity_poly.type
_entity_poly.pdbx_seq_one_letter_code
_entity_poly.pdbx_strand_id
1 'polypeptide(L)'
;MAKLKLEIFTPEGVAYSKDVDMVRMPTESGEVGVYAKHAPMLTRILHGEIVARNGGVAEHLAVGEGFAEVSPTSVRVIVDMAIEDKHIDESIVEDAVRKAQARLAEPHLSDEEAAVVQAALQKSMVKLKVKRRQRG
;
A
#
# COMPACT_ATOMS: atom_id res chain seq x y z
N MET A 1 -12.96 7.00 -22.66
CA MET A 1 -13.30 7.05 -21.23
C MET A 1 -12.41 8.04 -20.48
N ALA A 2 -12.98 8.78 -19.56
CA ALA A 2 -12.19 9.76 -18.80
C ALA A 2 -11.20 9.04 -17.88
N LYS A 3 -10.00 9.57 -17.82
CA LYS A 3 -8.94 9.06 -16.96
C LYS A 3 -8.88 9.84 -15.67
N LEU A 4 -8.28 9.22 -14.69
CA LEU A 4 -8.10 9.73 -13.35
C LEU A 4 -6.59 9.72 -13.08
N LYS A 5 -6.02 10.83 -12.61
CA LYS A 5 -4.60 10.85 -12.29
C LYS A 5 -4.38 10.26 -10.90
N LEU A 6 -3.63 9.16 -10.83
CA LEU A 6 -3.27 8.54 -9.56
C LEU A 6 -1.82 8.85 -9.23
N GLU A 7 -1.60 9.46 -8.07
CA GLU A 7 -0.26 9.73 -7.54
C GLU A 7 -0.16 9.15 -6.14
N ILE A 8 0.90 8.40 -5.88
CA ILE A 8 1.16 7.82 -4.56
C ILE A 8 2.51 8.32 -4.09
N PHE A 9 2.50 9.00 -2.94
CA PHE A 9 3.68 9.60 -2.31
C PHE A 9 4.07 8.86 -1.05
N THR A 10 5.37 8.73 -0.84
CA THR A 10 5.96 8.19 0.40
C THR A 10 7.04 9.16 0.87
N PRO A 11 7.61 8.96 2.07
CA PRO A 11 8.75 9.77 2.50
C PRO A 11 9.96 9.73 1.56
N GLU A 12 10.10 8.66 0.76
CA GLU A 12 11.19 8.56 -0.21
C GLU A 12 10.88 9.27 -1.53
N GLY A 13 9.66 9.76 -1.71
CA GLY A 13 9.26 10.48 -2.92
C GLY A 13 8.04 9.85 -3.60
N VAL A 14 7.93 10.06 -4.91
CA VAL A 14 6.81 9.55 -5.69
C VAL A 14 7.02 8.06 -5.98
N ALA A 15 6.10 7.23 -5.48
CA ALA A 15 6.14 5.79 -5.71
C ALA A 15 5.36 5.37 -6.96
N TYR A 16 4.39 6.17 -7.36
CA TYR A 16 3.53 5.87 -8.51
C TYR A 16 2.90 7.15 -9.03
N SER A 17 2.85 7.31 -10.35
CA SER A 17 2.20 8.47 -10.97
C SER A 17 1.80 8.11 -12.39
N LYS A 18 0.51 7.86 -12.61
CA LYS A 18 -0.03 7.49 -13.92
C LYS A 18 -1.50 7.89 -14.03
N ASP A 19 -1.95 8.04 -15.27
CA ASP A 19 -3.38 8.16 -15.56
C ASP A 19 -3.96 6.75 -15.59
N VAL A 20 -5.07 6.55 -14.87
CA VAL A 20 -5.70 5.24 -14.72
C VAL A 20 -7.20 5.35 -14.98
N ASP A 21 -7.83 4.22 -15.25
CA ASP A 21 -9.30 4.16 -15.40
C ASP A 21 -9.99 4.05 -14.05
N MET A 22 -9.35 3.36 -13.11
CA MET A 22 -9.93 3.10 -11.79
C MET A 22 -8.82 2.78 -10.80
N VAL A 23 -9.04 3.14 -9.54
CA VAL A 23 -8.17 2.72 -8.43
C VAL A 23 -9.02 2.13 -7.31
N ARG A 24 -8.56 1.03 -6.74
CA ARG A 24 -9.18 0.41 -5.57
C ARG A 24 -8.22 0.53 -4.39
N MET A 25 -8.72 1.01 -3.26
CA MET A 25 -7.91 1.34 -2.09
C MET A 25 -8.47 0.72 -0.81
N PRO A 26 -7.60 0.28 0.11
CA PRO A 26 -8.04 -0.20 1.42
C PRO A 26 -8.24 1.00 2.35
N THR A 27 -9.50 1.30 2.68
CA THR A 27 -9.83 2.43 3.56
C THR A 27 -10.40 1.92 4.88
N GLU A 28 -10.52 2.82 5.87
CA GLU A 28 -11.11 2.48 7.15
C GLU A 28 -12.58 2.06 7.05
N SER A 29 -13.25 2.40 5.94
CA SER A 29 -14.63 1.98 5.66
C SER A 29 -14.69 0.74 4.77
N GLY A 30 -13.55 0.07 4.53
CA GLY A 30 -13.45 -1.06 3.64
C GLY A 30 -12.77 -0.69 2.33
N GLU A 31 -12.82 -1.58 1.35
CA GLU A 31 -12.25 -1.29 0.04
C GLU A 31 -13.17 -0.33 -0.73
N VAL A 32 -12.55 0.71 -1.31
CA VAL A 32 -13.25 1.72 -2.08
C VAL A 32 -12.67 1.76 -3.49
N GLY A 33 -13.54 1.65 -4.49
CA GLY A 33 -13.16 1.81 -5.90
C GLY A 33 -13.50 3.21 -6.37
N VAL A 34 -12.56 3.88 -7.02
CA VAL A 34 -12.72 5.26 -7.48
C VAL A 34 -12.51 5.33 -8.99
N TYR A 35 -13.49 5.90 -9.67
CA TYR A 35 -13.43 6.22 -11.10
C TYR A 35 -13.36 7.74 -11.28
N ALA A 36 -13.07 8.20 -12.47
CA ALA A 36 -13.13 9.63 -12.80
C ALA A 36 -14.52 10.20 -12.48
N LYS A 37 -14.55 11.47 -12.10
CA LYS A 37 -15.76 12.20 -11.71
C LYS A 37 -16.34 11.77 -10.35
N HIS A 38 -15.56 11.07 -9.55
CA HIS A 38 -15.95 10.75 -8.18
C HIS A 38 -16.09 12.04 -7.36
N ALA A 39 -17.06 12.07 -6.45
CA ALA A 39 -17.21 13.20 -5.54
C ALA A 39 -15.94 13.40 -4.69
N PRO A 40 -15.60 14.64 -4.34
CA PRO A 40 -14.45 14.90 -3.48
C PRO A 40 -14.55 14.14 -2.15
N MET A 41 -13.44 13.55 -1.72
CA MET A 41 -13.40 12.74 -0.51
C MET A 41 -11.99 12.77 0.07
N LEU A 42 -11.90 12.83 1.39
CA LEU A 42 -10.65 12.60 2.12
C LEU A 42 -10.86 11.38 2.99
N THR A 43 -10.02 10.37 2.84
CA THR A 43 -10.19 9.12 3.57
C THR A 43 -8.86 8.60 4.10
N ARG A 44 -8.94 7.82 5.17
CA ARG A 44 -7.77 7.16 5.74
C ARG A 44 -7.49 5.87 4.97
N ILE A 45 -6.21 5.66 4.65
CA ILE A 45 -5.74 4.43 4.00
C ILE A 45 -5.16 3.52 5.08
N LEU A 46 -5.60 2.28 5.09
CA LEU A 46 -5.03 1.25 5.96
C LEU A 46 -3.96 0.48 5.18
N HIS A 47 -3.06 -0.19 5.90
CA HIS A 47 -2.09 -1.07 5.24
C HIS A 47 -2.82 -2.15 4.43
N GLY A 48 -2.37 -2.40 3.23
CA GLY A 48 -3.03 -3.34 2.34
C GLY A 48 -2.56 -3.20 0.90
N GLU A 49 -3.47 -3.43 -0.03
CA GLU A 49 -3.18 -3.41 -1.45
C GLU A 49 -3.97 -2.31 -2.15
N ILE A 50 -3.26 -1.51 -2.96
CA ILE A 50 -3.89 -0.61 -3.92
C ILE A 50 -3.80 -1.28 -5.28
N VAL A 51 -4.90 -1.28 -6.02
CA VAL A 51 -4.96 -1.80 -7.39
C VAL A 51 -5.33 -0.67 -8.33
N ALA A 52 -4.47 -0.43 -9.32
CA ALA A 52 -4.71 0.58 -10.36
C ALA A 52 -4.97 -0.14 -11.68
N ARG A 53 -6.09 0.17 -12.33
CA ARG A 53 -6.43 -0.42 -13.62
C ARG A 53 -6.34 0.61 -14.73
N ASN A 54 -5.73 0.22 -15.82
CA ASN A 54 -5.60 1.07 -17.00
C ASN A 54 -5.63 0.20 -18.26
N GLY A 55 -6.67 0.36 -19.07
CA GLY A 55 -6.78 -0.34 -20.34
C GLY A 55 -6.78 -1.86 -20.22
N GLY A 56 -7.37 -2.43 -19.19
CA GLY A 56 -7.39 -3.87 -18.98
C GLY A 56 -6.18 -4.42 -18.25
N VAL A 57 -5.17 -3.58 -17.98
CA VAL A 57 -3.99 -3.96 -17.19
C VAL A 57 -4.18 -3.50 -15.76
N ALA A 58 -3.93 -4.38 -14.80
CA ALA A 58 -3.99 -4.05 -13.39
C ALA A 58 -2.57 -4.03 -12.81
N GLU A 59 -2.26 -2.96 -12.08
CA GLU A 59 -1.00 -2.86 -11.34
C GLU A 59 -1.34 -2.92 -9.85
N HIS A 60 -0.55 -3.66 -9.11
CA HIS A 60 -0.79 -3.95 -7.68
C HIS A 60 0.36 -3.39 -6.85
N LEU A 61 0.01 -2.67 -5.78
CA LEU A 61 0.99 -2.09 -4.87
C LEU A 61 0.67 -2.49 -3.43
N ALA A 62 1.69 -2.89 -2.70
CA ALA A 62 1.60 -3.02 -1.24
C ALA A 62 1.79 -1.63 -0.64
N VAL A 63 0.90 -1.22 0.24
CA VAL A 63 0.96 0.11 0.88
C VAL A 63 0.84 0.01 2.39
N GLY A 64 1.46 0.95 3.07
CA GLY A 64 1.26 1.17 4.50
C GLY A 64 0.11 2.14 4.75
N GLU A 65 0.05 2.69 5.95
CA GLU A 65 -1.02 3.58 6.35
C GLU A 65 -0.79 5.02 5.89
N GLY A 66 -1.87 5.76 5.74
CA GLY A 66 -1.84 7.18 5.37
C GLY A 66 -3.22 7.71 5.01
N PHE A 67 -3.26 8.58 4.04
CA PHE A 67 -4.49 9.24 3.60
C PHE A 67 -4.58 9.30 2.09
N ALA A 68 -5.80 9.38 1.59
CA ALA A 68 -6.05 9.62 0.18
C ALA A 68 -7.01 10.80 0.01
N GLU A 69 -6.65 11.69 -0.90
CA GLU A 69 -7.49 12.81 -1.30
C GLU A 69 -8.04 12.52 -2.70
N VAL A 70 -9.34 12.42 -2.79
CA VAL A 70 -10.04 12.11 -4.04
C VAL A 70 -10.71 13.35 -4.58
N SER A 71 -10.53 13.60 -5.87
CA SER A 71 -11.22 14.66 -6.59
C SER A 71 -11.81 14.07 -7.89
N PRO A 72 -12.66 14.82 -8.62
CA PRO A 72 -13.21 14.30 -9.88
C PRO A 72 -12.16 13.92 -10.94
N THR A 73 -10.96 14.48 -10.85
CA THR A 73 -9.90 14.27 -11.86
C THR A 73 -8.66 13.59 -11.32
N SER A 74 -8.54 13.41 -10.00
CA SER A 74 -7.31 12.89 -9.43
C SER A 74 -7.52 12.16 -8.10
N VAL A 75 -6.59 11.26 -7.80
CA VAL A 75 -6.46 10.63 -6.49
C VAL A 75 -5.00 10.80 -6.04
N ARG A 76 -4.80 11.41 -4.89
CA ARG A 76 -3.48 11.58 -4.28
C ARG A 76 -3.42 10.78 -3.01
N VAL A 77 -2.51 9.83 -2.96
CA VAL A 77 -2.32 8.94 -1.81
C VAL A 77 -0.99 9.28 -1.14
N ILE A 78 -1.03 9.52 0.16
CA ILE A 78 0.17 9.80 0.96
C ILE A 78 0.24 8.71 2.01
N VAL A 79 1.22 7.83 1.90
CA VAL A 79 1.38 6.66 2.76
C VAL A 79 2.83 6.53 3.23
N ASP A 80 3.05 5.77 4.28
CA ASP A 80 4.40 5.60 4.84
C ASP A 80 5.25 4.60 4.06
N MET A 81 4.61 3.78 3.21
CA MET A 81 5.30 2.80 2.37
C MET A 81 4.43 2.48 1.16
N ALA A 82 5.04 2.35 -0.01
CA ALA A 82 4.36 1.86 -1.21
C ALA A 82 5.38 1.18 -2.12
N ILE A 83 5.05 -0.03 -2.60
CA ILE A 83 5.92 -0.76 -3.51
C ILE A 83 5.07 -1.59 -4.48
N GLU A 84 5.37 -1.50 -5.78
CA GLU A 84 4.71 -2.33 -6.78
C GLU A 84 5.12 -3.80 -6.60
N ASP A 85 4.18 -4.72 -6.85
CA ASP A 85 4.40 -6.14 -6.69
C ASP A 85 5.62 -6.65 -7.46
N LYS A 86 5.85 -6.14 -8.64
CA LYS A 86 7.00 -6.54 -9.48
C LYS A 86 8.35 -6.19 -8.87
N HIS A 87 8.39 -5.24 -7.92
CA HIS A 87 9.61 -4.83 -7.24
C HIS A 87 9.79 -5.51 -5.88
N ILE A 88 8.85 -6.35 -5.47
CA ILE A 88 8.94 -7.08 -4.20
C ILE A 88 9.78 -8.34 -4.40
N ASP A 89 10.87 -8.46 -3.66
CA ASP A 89 11.67 -9.69 -3.61
C ASP A 89 11.15 -10.53 -2.44
N GLU A 90 10.46 -11.62 -2.76
CA GLU A 90 9.82 -12.47 -1.75
C GLU A 90 10.82 -13.04 -0.74
N SER A 91 11.99 -13.46 -1.20
CA SER A 91 13.02 -14.02 -0.34
C SER A 91 13.51 -13.02 0.70
N ILE A 92 13.75 -11.78 0.28
CA ILE A 92 14.20 -10.71 1.18
C ILE A 92 13.09 -10.39 2.20
N VAL A 93 11.85 -10.33 1.75
CA VAL A 93 10.71 -10.00 2.64
C VAL A 93 10.46 -11.13 3.63
N GLU A 94 10.54 -12.39 3.20
CA GLU A 94 10.40 -13.54 4.11
C GLU A 94 11.47 -13.50 5.21
N ASP A 95 12.71 -13.17 4.84
CA ASP A 95 13.79 -13.04 5.81
C ASP A 95 13.53 -11.92 6.79
N ALA A 96 13.01 -10.78 6.31
CA ALA A 96 12.64 -9.66 7.18
C ALA A 96 11.54 -10.04 8.17
N VAL A 97 10.55 -10.83 7.72
CA VAL A 97 9.48 -11.33 8.60
C VAL A 97 10.05 -12.23 9.70
N ARG A 98 10.92 -13.17 9.33
CA ARG A 98 11.55 -14.07 10.31
C ARG A 98 12.36 -13.29 11.36
N LYS A 99 13.15 -12.32 10.91
CA LYS A 99 13.96 -11.49 11.81
C LYS A 99 13.10 -10.66 12.76
N ALA A 100 12.01 -10.09 12.26
CA ALA A 100 11.09 -9.31 13.09
C ALA A 100 10.40 -10.19 14.14
N GLN A 101 9.94 -11.37 13.75
CA GLN A 101 9.31 -12.33 14.68
C GLN A 101 10.28 -12.78 15.76
N ALA A 102 11.54 -13.05 15.39
CA ALA A 102 12.58 -13.43 16.36
C ALA A 102 12.85 -12.28 17.33
N ARG A 103 12.89 -11.04 16.83
CA ARG A 103 13.12 -9.85 17.67
C ARG A 103 12.00 -9.66 18.68
N LEU A 104 10.75 -9.86 18.27
CA LEU A 104 9.58 -9.74 19.15
C LEU A 104 9.54 -10.80 20.23
N ALA A 105 10.21 -11.93 20.03
CA ALA A 105 10.29 -13.00 21.02
C ALA A 105 11.35 -12.76 22.09
N GLU A 106 12.20 -11.73 21.95
CA GLU A 106 13.24 -11.43 22.93
C GLU A 106 12.64 -10.95 24.25
N PRO A 107 13.14 -11.47 25.41
CA PRO A 107 12.48 -11.21 26.69
C PRO A 107 12.66 -9.80 27.26
N HIS A 108 13.61 -9.02 26.78
CA HIS A 108 13.91 -7.68 27.32
C HIS A 108 13.59 -6.55 26.32
N LEU A 109 12.73 -6.82 25.37
CA LEU A 109 12.33 -5.82 24.38
C LEU A 109 11.42 -4.78 25.05
N SER A 110 11.75 -3.50 24.96
CA SER A 110 10.90 -2.43 25.49
C SER A 110 9.63 -2.29 24.65
N ASP A 111 8.59 -1.66 25.21
CA ASP A 111 7.34 -1.42 24.49
C ASP A 111 7.58 -0.56 23.24
N GLU A 112 8.46 0.44 23.33
CA GLU A 112 8.80 1.29 22.19
C GLU A 112 9.50 0.51 21.09
N GLU A 113 10.47 -0.32 21.45
CA GLU A 113 11.17 -1.18 20.48
C GLU A 113 10.20 -2.19 19.87
N ALA A 114 9.32 -2.79 20.68
CA ALA A 114 8.33 -3.73 20.17
C ALA A 114 7.39 -3.08 19.18
N ALA A 115 6.95 -1.84 19.41
CA ALA A 115 6.07 -1.12 18.50
C ALA A 115 6.74 -0.88 17.13
N VAL A 116 8.02 -0.51 17.13
CA VAL A 116 8.77 -0.30 15.88
C VAL A 116 8.91 -1.61 15.10
N VAL A 117 9.26 -2.69 15.79
CA VAL A 117 9.43 -3.99 15.15
C VAL A 117 8.09 -4.52 14.63
N GLN A 118 7.02 -4.34 15.41
CA GLN A 118 5.67 -4.75 14.99
C GLN A 118 5.22 -4.02 13.74
N ALA A 119 5.49 -2.72 13.64
CA ALA A 119 5.15 -1.92 12.44
C ALA A 119 5.92 -2.42 11.22
N ALA A 120 7.22 -2.72 11.37
CA ALA A 120 8.04 -3.25 10.31
C ALA A 120 7.57 -4.64 9.86
N LEU A 121 7.20 -5.50 10.82
CA LEU A 121 6.63 -6.82 10.54
C LEU A 121 5.36 -6.70 9.72
N GLN A 122 4.46 -5.81 10.10
CA GLN A 122 3.19 -5.61 9.42
C GLN A 122 3.39 -5.18 7.96
N LYS A 123 4.31 -4.25 7.71
CA LYS A 123 4.65 -3.81 6.35
C LYS A 123 5.20 -4.97 5.51
N SER A 124 6.07 -5.78 6.08
CA SER A 124 6.64 -6.94 5.40
C SER A 124 5.57 -7.99 5.09
N MET A 125 4.66 -8.23 6.01
CA MET A 125 3.56 -9.17 5.80
C MET A 125 2.61 -8.72 4.68
N VAL A 126 2.33 -7.42 4.59
CA VAL A 126 1.53 -6.85 3.49
C VAL A 126 2.23 -7.09 2.15
N LYS A 127 3.54 -6.85 2.07
CA LYS A 127 4.32 -7.11 0.87
C LYS A 127 4.24 -8.57 0.44
N LEU A 128 4.39 -9.50 1.39
CA LEU A 128 4.28 -10.93 1.11
C LEU A 128 2.90 -11.29 0.57
N LYS A 129 1.87 -10.80 1.21
CA LYS A 129 0.49 -11.09 0.81
C LYS A 129 0.22 -10.64 -0.61
N VAL A 130 0.64 -9.42 -0.96
CA VAL A 130 0.46 -8.88 -2.30
C VAL A 130 1.26 -9.71 -3.32
N LYS A 131 2.51 -10.02 -3.03
CA LYS A 131 3.38 -10.78 -3.94
C LYS A 131 2.84 -12.19 -4.18
N ARG A 132 2.43 -12.88 -3.12
CA ARG A 132 1.92 -14.27 -3.23
C ARG A 132 0.60 -14.33 -3.95
N ARG A 133 -0.26 -13.33 -3.77
CA ARG A 133 -1.54 -13.25 -4.48
C ARG A 133 -1.33 -13.15 -5.99
N GLN A 134 -0.29 -12.43 -6.44
CA GLN A 134 0.00 -12.26 -7.86
C GLN A 134 0.51 -13.54 -8.53
N ARG A 135 1.08 -14.47 -7.75
CA ARG A 135 1.57 -15.72 -8.29
C ARG A 135 0.48 -16.75 -8.49
N GLY A 136 -0.59 -16.59 -7.75
CA GLY A 136 -1.61 -17.60 -7.71
C GLY A 136 -2.83 -17.28 -8.45
#